data_212d5cf2a03fb43d1b2fe0c02e5ce0ba
#
_entry.id   212d5cf2a03fb43d1b2fe0c02e5ce0ba
#
_cell.length_a   1.000
_cell.length_b   1.000
_cell.length_c   1.000
_cell.angle_alpha   90.00
_cell.angle_beta   90.00
_cell.angle_gamma   90.00
#
_symmetry.space_group_name_H-M   'P 1'
#
loop_
_entity.id
_entity.type
_entity.pdbx_description
1 polymer ?
#
loop_
_entity_poly.entity_id
_entity_poly.type
_entity_poly.pdbx_seq_one_letter_code
_entity_poly.pdbx_strand_id
1 'polypeptide(L)'
;MKLIEVHARSVLALVAGLACASLGHAAAFKLKEQSAAGQGRAFAGSISEGGDASVIANNPAAMTLLDGRLIQADAAVVNYSAKFDGSGRDALGRPLSGGNGGDAGQTAVVPSLYFHAPVTDRIRLGFSVTAPFGFKTEYDDGWVGRYQGVKTSLKVIDVGVSGAYQVSDVLSLGASVFAERLDVKLRNAVDFGAQLAASRVPGFLPTSADGTLDVEGDNTEVGYTLGALLRPVDGTTVGLAYRSEVRHKAKGVDARFSIPAAANAVLSVAAPNTFVNTTVDTELTMPSSWTLSISQRLSPQWTVMADYSRTAWHKFDKVVLDFASNLPNQTLEFGYRDSSFYSVGTEYRMNDAWTLRGGFAYDQTPVTDAVRDVRVPDVSRRWLSLGATWRASKQLAYSLGYTHLFIKDTSVNLTSPSASTLQGTYKVGSDILAVSAQYSF
;
A
#
# COMPACT_ATOMS: atom_id res chain seq x y z
N MET A 1 20.21 32.22 16.14
CA MET A 1 20.70 30.88 16.43
C MET A 1 19.73 30.01 17.21
N LYS A 2 19.13 30.44 18.33
CA LYS A 2 18.18 29.62 19.12
C LYS A 2 16.86 29.23 18.40
N LEU A 3 16.35 30.04 17.48
CA LEU A 3 15.12 29.72 16.70
C LEU A 3 15.35 28.57 15.69
N ILE A 4 16.53 28.49 15.10
CA ILE A 4 16.89 27.43 14.11
C ILE A 4 17.04 26.08 14.80
N GLU A 5 17.56 26.03 16.04
CA GLU A 5 17.69 24.78 16.81
C GLU A 5 16.34 24.19 17.25
N VAL A 6 15.35 25.04 17.58
CA VAL A 6 14.01 24.56 17.96
C VAL A 6 13.29 23.97 16.75
N HIS A 7 13.43 24.56 15.58
CA HIS A 7 12.81 24.05 14.34
C HIS A 7 13.48 22.76 13.84
N ALA A 8 14.82 22.63 13.98
CA ALA A 8 15.54 21.41 13.63
C ALA A 8 15.16 20.21 14.52
N ARG A 9 14.95 20.44 15.82
CA ARG A 9 14.48 19.37 16.74
C ARG A 9 13.05 18.96 16.49
N SER A 10 12.17 19.87 16.09
CA SER A 10 10.78 19.56 15.72
C SER A 10 10.69 18.76 14.41
N VAL A 11 11.54 19.07 13.43
CA VAL A 11 11.62 18.32 12.17
C VAL A 11 12.21 16.92 12.40
N LEU A 12 13.23 16.78 13.28
CA LEU A 12 13.78 15.46 13.63
C LEU A 12 12.77 14.60 14.40
N ALA A 13 11.95 15.19 15.26
CA ALA A 13 10.88 14.49 15.97
C ALA A 13 9.74 14.06 15.02
N LEU A 14 9.46 14.83 13.97
CA LEU A 14 8.51 14.47 12.93
C LEU A 14 9.01 13.29 12.08
N VAL A 15 10.31 13.27 11.73
CA VAL A 15 10.96 12.17 10.99
C VAL A 15 11.04 10.90 11.85
N ALA A 16 11.26 11.02 13.17
CA ALA A 16 11.26 9.88 14.09
C ALA A 16 9.84 9.29 14.29
N GLY A 17 8.78 10.10 14.18
CA GLY A 17 7.37 9.65 14.20
C GLY A 17 6.97 8.83 12.97
N LEU A 18 7.66 8.98 11.84
CA LEU A 18 7.44 8.21 10.60
C LEU A 18 7.79 6.72 10.72
N ALA A 19 8.54 6.32 11.74
CA ALA A 19 8.97 4.92 11.94
C ALA A 19 7.85 4.00 12.48
N CYS A 20 6.71 4.55 12.94
CA CYS A 20 5.60 3.78 13.55
C CYS A 20 4.39 3.60 12.61
N ALA A 21 4.58 3.63 11.28
CA ALA A 21 3.49 3.46 10.34
C ALA A 21 2.99 2.00 10.32
N SER A 22 1.80 1.75 10.83
CA SER A 22 1.01 0.57 10.55
C SER A 22 0.12 0.83 9.33
N LEU A 23 -0.13 -0.17 8.47
CA LEU A 23 -0.49 0.00 7.07
C LEU A 23 -1.99 -0.22 6.79
N GLY A 24 -2.56 0.60 5.92
CA GLY A 24 -3.94 0.54 5.43
C GLY A 24 -4.06 -0.09 4.02
N HIS A 25 -5.27 -0.24 3.49
CA HIS A 25 -5.52 -0.93 2.22
C HIS A 25 -6.14 0.00 1.16
N ALA A 26 -5.55 -0.03 -0.03
CA ALA A 26 -6.14 0.39 -1.30
C ALA A 26 -6.12 -0.79 -2.29
N ALA A 27 -6.52 -0.67 -3.56
CA ALA A 27 -6.61 -1.80 -4.51
C ALA A 27 -5.41 -2.75 -4.41
N ALA A 28 -5.64 -3.99 -4.01
CA ALA A 28 -4.67 -4.88 -3.42
C ALA A 28 -3.93 -4.21 -2.24
N PHE A 29 -2.78 -3.60 -2.50
CA PHE A 29 -1.98 -2.91 -1.48
C PHE A 29 -1.33 -1.62 -1.99
N LYS A 30 -1.80 -1.05 -3.12
CA LYS A 30 -1.37 0.29 -3.57
C LYS A 30 -2.09 1.36 -2.77
N LEU A 31 -1.34 2.25 -2.12
CA LEU A 31 -1.86 3.34 -1.31
C LEU A 31 -1.92 4.64 -2.12
N LYS A 32 -3.09 5.29 -2.09
CA LYS A 32 -3.30 6.64 -2.63
C LYS A 32 -3.31 7.71 -1.54
N GLU A 33 -3.44 7.31 -0.29
CA GLU A 33 -3.69 8.10 0.93
C GLU A 33 -2.48 8.93 1.36
N GLN A 34 -1.92 9.70 0.42
CA GLN A 34 -0.69 10.50 0.59
C GLN A 34 -0.96 12.01 0.57
N SER A 35 -2.23 12.43 0.59
CA SER A 35 -2.65 13.82 0.60
C SER A 35 -4.05 13.96 1.19
N ALA A 36 -4.21 14.81 2.21
CA ALA A 36 -5.52 15.10 2.79
C ALA A 36 -6.41 15.92 1.82
N ALA A 37 -5.84 16.83 1.05
CA ALA A 37 -6.56 17.57 0.02
C ALA A 37 -6.99 16.64 -1.12
N GLY A 38 -6.09 15.75 -1.58
CA GLY A 38 -6.38 14.69 -2.56
C GLY A 38 -7.47 13.76 -2.06
N GLN A 39 -7.39 13.32 -0.79
CA GLN A 39 -8.40 12.47 -0.14
C GLN A 39 -9.79 13.09 -0.22
N GLY A 40 -9.92 14.39 0.06
CA GLY A 40 -11.21 15.11 0.06
C GLY A 40 -11.90 15.17 -1.30
N ARG A 41 -11.19 14.94 -2.41
CA ARG A 41 -11.71 14.90 -3.78
C ARG A 41 -11.59 13.54 -4.45
N ALA A 42 -11.45 12.46 -3.65
CA ALA A 42 -11.25 11.09 -4.12
C ALA A 42 -10.08 10.98 -5.11
N PHE A 43 -9.02 11.76 -4.92
CA PHE A 43 -7.81 11.86 -5.75
C PHE A 43 -8.04 12.30 -7.21
N ALA A 44 -9.20 12.85 -7.56
CA ALA A 44 -9.38 13.54 -8.84
C ALA A 44 -8.47 14.79 -8.89
N GLY A 45 -7.82 15.04 -10.02
CA GLY A 45 -6.85 16.13 -10.16
C GLY A 45 -5.50 15.84 -9.47
N SER A 46 -5.21 14.60 -9.11
CA SER A 46 -4.03 14.23 -8.30
C SER A 46 -2.68 14.60 -8.93
N ILE A 47 -2.64 14.76 -10.24
CA ILE A 47 -1.45 15.07 -11.02
C ILE A 47 -1.62 16.26 -11.96
N SER A 48 -2.74 16.99 -11.87
CA SER A 48 -3.05 18.16 -12.71
C SER A 48 -3.50 19.39 -11.95
N GLU A 49 -3.71 19.30 -10.61
CA GLU A 49 -4.15 20.41 -9.78
C GLU A 49 -3.03 20.90 -8.86
N GLY A 50 -2.90 22.23 -8.76
CA GLY A 50 -1.94 22.88 -7.87
C GLY A 50 -2.43 23.00 -6.42
N GLY A 51 -1.56 23.54 -5.56
CA GLY A 51 -1.90 23.81 -4.15
C GLY A 51 -1.77 22.61 -3.21
N ASP A 52 -1.36 21.45 -3.75
CA ASP A 52 -1.09 20.22 -3.00
C ASP A 52 0.30 19.69 -3.38
N ALA A 53 1.20 19.65 -2.40
CA ALA A 53 2.59 19.25 -2.63
C ALA A 53 2.78 17.76 -2.98
N SER A 54 1.75 16.93 -2.87
CA SER A 54 1.83 15.51 -3.26
C SER A 54 2.12 15.30 -4.75
N VAL A 55 1.90 16.32 -5.58
CA VAL A 55 2.32 16.31 -7.01
C VAL A 55 3.82 16.06 -7.17
N ILE A 56 4.66 16.40 -6.19
CA ILE A 56 6.11 16.17 -6.22
C ILE A 56 6.44 14.70 -6.48
N ALA A 57 5.72 13.80 -5.82
CA ALA A 57 5.88 12.35 -6.00
C ALA A 57 5.04 11.79 -7.15
N ASN A 58 3.83 12.33 -7.36
CA ASN A 58 2.84 11.76 -8.27
C ASN A 58 3.02 12.21 -9.73
N ASN A 59 3.38 13.48 -9.95
CA ASN A 59 3.72 14.07 -11.25
C ASN A 59 4.70 15.22 -11.07
N PRO A 60 6.01 15.00 -11.15
CA PRO A 60 7.01 16.06 -10.95
C PRO A 60 6.80 17.29 -11.81
N ALA A 61 6.27 17.14 -13.05
CA ALA A 61 5.99 18.27 -13.92
C ALA A 61 4.98 19.27 -13.31
N ALA A 62 4.05 18.78 -12.50
CA ALA A 62 3.03 19.59 -11.84
C ALA A 62 3.59 20.46 -10.69
N MET A 63 4.87 20.29 -10.29
CA MET A 63 5.56 21.23 -9.42
C MET A 63 5.59 22.66 -9.98
N THR A 64 5.44 22.83 -11.29
CA THR A 64 5.33 24.15 -11.93
C THR A 64 4.03 24.90 -11.62
N LEU A 65 3.06 24.21 -10.97
CA LEU A 65 1.82 24.81 -10.43
C LEU A 65 1.96 25.26 -8.96
N LEU A 66 3.07 24.90 -8.30
CA LEU A 66 3.31 25.26 -6.89
C LEU A 66 4.02 26.61 -6.80
N ASP A 67 3.53 27.44 -5.90
CA ASP A 67 4.09 28.77 -5.65
C ASP A 67 5.12 28.74 -4.51
N GLY A 68 6.22 29.46 -4.69
CA GLY A 68 7.20 29.69 -3.64
C GLY A 68 7.86 28.42 -3.09
N ARG A 69 8.53 28.58 -1.96
CA ARG A 69 9.06 27.45 -1.19
C ARG A 69 7.98 26.96 -0.22
N LEU A 70 7.78 25.66 -0.13
CA LEU A 70 6.82 25.09 0.80
C LEU A 70 7.28 23.75 1.37
N ILE A 71 6.76 23.43 2.55
CA ILE A 71 6.82 22.11 3.15
C ILE A 71 5.38 21.69 3.48
N GLN A 72 5.06 20.43 3.21
CA GLN A 72 3.76 19.85 3.54
C GLN A 72 3.97 18.49 4.20
N ALA A 73 3.24 18.26 5.29
CA ALA A 73 3.17 16.96 5.95
C ALA A 73 1.71 16.50 5.99
N ASP A 74 1.49 15.23 5.64
CA ASP A 74 0.19 14.59 5.67
C ASP A 74 0.23 13.32 6.54
N ALA A 75 -0.91 12.98 7.12
CA ALA A 75 -1.14 11.71 7.79
C ALA A 75 -2.57 11.24 7.50
N ALA A 76 -2.71 10.07 6.91
CA ALA A 76 -3.99 9.41 6.73
C ALA A 76 -4.12 8.24 7.70
N VAL A 77 -5.21 8.21 8.47
CA VAL A 77 -5.61 7.09 9.32
C VAL A 77 -6.60 6.25 8.54
N VAL A 78 -6.21 5.04 8.18
CA VAL A 78 -7.05 4.06 7.48
C VAL A 78 -7.54 3.05 8.50
N ASN A 79 -8.83 3.03 8.75
CA ASN A 79 -9.48 2.03 9.60
C ASN A 79 -10.04 0.93 8.69
N TYR A 80 -9.37 -0.21 8.64
CA TYR A 80 -9.72 -1.35 7.81
C TYR A 80 -10.19 -2.51 8.67
N SER A 81 -11.30 -3.15 8.28
CA SER A 81 -11.88 -4.34 8.89
C SER A 81 -12.02 -5.43 7.85
N ALA A 82 -11.63 -6.67 8.18
CA ALA A 82 -11.77 -7.85 7.33
C ALA A 82 -12.12 -9.07 8.20
N LYS A 83 -13.41 -9.39 8.29
CA LYS A 83 -13.93 -10.48 9.12
C LYS A 83 -14.31 -11.66 8.26
N PHE A 84 -13.64 -12.79 8.50
CA PHE A 84 -13.94 -14.07 7.86
C PHE A 84 -15.12 -14.76 8.58
N ASP A 85 -15.96 -15.43 7.80
CA ASP A 85 -16.97 -16.37 8.27
C ASP A 85 -16.99 -17.60 7.36
N GLY A 86 -16.66 -18.77 7.92
CA GLY A 86 -16.54 -19.98 7.12
C GLY A 86 -16.03 -21.18 7.88
N SER A 87 -15.50 -22.15 7.15
CA SER A 87 -14.99 -23.40 7.69
C SER A 87 -13.78 -23.91 6.93
N GLY A 88 -12.96 -24.72 7.60
CA GLY A 88 -11.82 -25.42 7.02
C GLY A 88 -11.91 -26.91 7.21
N ARG A 89 -11.20 -27.66 6.36
CA ARG A 89 -11.01 -29.12 6.47
C ARG A 89 -9.54 -29.48 6.39
N ASP A 90 -9.13 -30.51 7.15
CA ASP A 90 -7.78 -31.06 7.05
C ASP A 90 -7.59 -31.94 5.79
N ALA A 91 -6.39 -32.48 5.59
CA ALA A 91 -6.04 -33.34 4.45
C ALA A 91 -6.87 -34.64 4.37
N LEU A 92 -7.53 -35.04 5.45
CA LEU A 92 -8.44 -36.18 5.49
C LEU A 92 -9.92 -35.80 5.35
N GLY A 93 -10.21 -34.50 5.08
CA GLY A 93 -11.56 -33.99 4.93
C GLY A 93 -12.31 -33.75 6.27
N ARG A 94 -11.64 -33.90 7.42
CA ARG A 94 -12.24 -33.65 8.74
C ARG A 94 -12.30 -32.14 9.01
N PRO A 95 -13.33 -31.66 9.73
CA PRO A 95 -13.41 -30.25 10.09
C PRO A 95 -12.17 -29.78 10.87
N LEU A 96 -11.60 -28.64 10.51
CA LEU A 96 -10.56 -27.99 11.28
C LEU A 96 -11.16 -27.35 12.54
N SER A 97 -10.48 -27.54 13.66
CA SER A 97 -10.77 -26.81 14.88
C SER A 97 -10.28 -25.36 14.78
N GLY A 98 -10.93 -24.46 15.50
CA GLY A 98 -10.59 -23.05 15.60
C GLY A 98 -11.79 -22.15 15.26
N GLY A 99 -11.62 -20.85 15.55
CA GLY A 99 -12.60 -19.82 15.22
C GLY A 99 -12.35 -19.20 13.84
N ASN A 100 -13.10 -18.15 13.54
CA ASN A 100 -13.01 -17.41 12.28
C ASN A 100 -11.82 -16.40 12.22
N GLY A 101 -10.95 -16.36 13.23
CA GLY A 101 -9.72 -15.57 13.24
C GLY A 101 -9.89 -14.09 13.65
N GLY A 102 -11.04 -13.70 14.16
CA GLY A 102 -11.32 -12.35 14.62
C GLY A 102 -11.50 -11.35 13.48
N ASP A 103 -11.04 -10.12 13.68
CA ASP A 103 -10.94 -9.09 12.65
C ASP A 103 -9.50 -9.00 12.18
N ALA A 104 -9.21 -9.53 11.00
CA ALA A 104 -7.86 -9.51 10.43
C ALA A 104 -7.42 -8.13 9.93
N GLY A 105 -8.36 -7.18 9.81
CA GLY A 105 -8.08 -5.80 9.49
C GLY A 105 -7.39 -5.06 10.63
N GLN A 106 -6.71 -3.98 10.30
CA GLN A 106 -5.96 -3.14 11.24
C GLN A 106 -6.22 -1.67 10.98
N THR A 107 -6.14 -0.85 12.02
CA THR A 107 -6.04 0.61 11.84
C THR A 107 -4.59 0.97 11.53
N ALA A 108 -4.39 1.78 10.50
CA ALA A 108 -3.07 2.12 9.99
C ALA A 108 -2.90 3.63 9.81
N VAL A 109 -1.69 4.13 9.97
CA VAL A 109 -1.32 5.51 9.65
C VAL A 109 -0.40 5.52 8.43
N VAL A 110 -0.77 6.27 7.40
CA VAL A 110 0.03 6.48 6.18
C VAL A 110 0.56 7.92 6.21
N PRO A 111 1.84 8.12 6.57
CA PRO A 111 2.44 9.44 6.58
C PRO A 111 3.01 9.81 5.22
N SER A 112 3.06 11.10 4.91
CA SER A 112 3.86 11.64 3.80
C SER A 112 4.43 13.01 4.12
N LEU A 113 5.55 13.34 3.48
CA LEU A 113 6.27 14.59 3.65
C LEU A 113 6.76 15.08 2.29
N TYR A 114 6.61 16.37 2.04
CA TYR A 114 6.99 17.02 0.79
C TYR A 114 7.72 18.32 1.05
N PHE A 115 8.72 18.60 0.24
CA PHE A 115 9.39 19.90 0.18
C PHE A 115 9.51 20.33 -1.27
N HIS A 116 9.19 21.61 -1.55
CA HIS A 116 9.29 22.23 -2.88
C HIS A 116 10.08 23.52 -2.79
N ALA A 117 10.91 23.75 -3.81
CA ALA A 117 11.63 25.01 -3.98
C ALA A 117 11.75 25.39 -5.46
N PRO A 118 11.34 26.61 -5.86
CA PRO A 118 11.71 27.18 -7.14
C PRO A 118 13.20 27.51 -7.14
N VAL A 119 13.92 27.10 -8.19
CA VAL A 119 15.34 27.40 -8.41
C VAL A 119 15.49 28.60 -9.35
N THR A 120 14.67 28.60 -10.41
CA THR A 120 14.50 29.72 -11.37
C THR A 120 13.03 29.84 -11.70
N ASP A 121 12.66 30.79 -12.56
CA ASP A 121 11.28 30.94 -13.04
C ASP A 121 10.77 29.70 -13.80
N ARG A 122 11.68 28.84 -14.30
CA ARG A 122 11.35 27.65 -15.09
C ARG A 122 11.75 26.34 -14.45
N ILE A 123 12.61 26.34 -13.41
CA ILE A 123 13.14 25.12 -12.79
C ILE A 123 12.58 25.00 -11.36
N ARG A 124 12.04 23.83 -11.04
CA ARG A 124 11.56 23.45 -9.71
C ARG A 124 12.29 22.22 -9.21
N LEU A 125 12.59 22.19 -7.93
CA LEU A 125 13.10 21.01 -7.22
C LEU A 125 12.14 20.59 -6.12
N GLY A 126 12.06 19.30 -5.89
CA GLY A 126 11.23 18.70 -4.86
C GLY A 126 11.92 17.55 -4.14
N PHE A 127 11.47 17.32 -2.93
CA PHE A 127 11.82 16.14 -2.12
C PHE A 127 10.54 15.56 -1.57
N SER A 128 10.46 14.22 -1.49
CA SER A 128 9.29 13.53 -0.95
C SER A 128 9.68 12.29 -0.14
N VAL A 129 8.89 12.04 0.92
CA VAL A 129 8.84 10.75 1.62
C VAL A 129 7.40 10.28 1.58
N THR A 130 7.15 9.11 1.01
CA THR A 130 5.79 8.59 0.79
C THR A 130 5.71 7.10 1.06
N ALA A 131 4.50 6.56 1.24
CA ALA A 131 4.24 5.13 1.37
C ALA A 131 3.29 4.67 0.24
N PRO A 132 3.82 4.34 -0.97
CA PRO A 132 3.00 4.03 -2.14
C PRO A 132 2.31 2.67 -2.10
N PHE A 133 2.83 1.72 -1.29
CA PHE A 133 2.25 0.40 -1.11
C PHE A 133 2.30 0.00 0.35
N GLY A 134 1.30 -0.76 0.78
CA GLY A 134 1.27 -1.31 2.12
C GLY A 134 -0.01 -2.05 2.43
N PHE A 135 0.11 -3.14 3.19
CA PHE A 135 -1.03 -3.82 3.80
C PHE A 135 -0.61 -4.63 5.02
N LYS A 136 -1.59 -4.95 5.87
CA LYS A 136 -1.40 -5.85 7.00
C LYS A 136 -2.70 -6.60 7.24
N THR A 137 -2.58 -7.94 7.38
CA THR A 137 -3.62 -8.81 7.93
C THR A 137 -3.04 -9.62 9.07
N GLU A 138 -3.81 -9.80 10.15
CA GLU A 138 -3.39 -10.58 11.32
C GLU A 138 -4.62 -11.25 11.94
N TYR A 139 -4.65 -12.57 11.84
CA TYR A 139 -5.69 -13.43 12.37
C TYR A 139 -5.30 -13.93 13.76
N ASP A 140 -6.29 -14.35 14.56
CA ASP A 140 -6.03 -15.04 15.81
C ASP A 140 -5.24 -16.34 15.56
N ASP A 141 -4.28 -16.65 16.43
CA ASP A 141 -3.57 -17.93 16.37
C ASP A 141 -4.56 -19.11 16.48
N GLY A 142 -4.35 -20.14 15.69
CA GLY A 142 -5.20 -21.33 15.69
C GLY A 142 -6.55 -21.20 14.98
N TRP A 143 -6.82 -20.11 14.23
CA TRP A 143 -8.03 -20.00 13.42
C TRP A 143 -8.12 -21.08 12.33
N VAL A 144 -9.32 -21.30 11.77
CA VAL A 144 -9.57 -22.38 10.78
C VAL A 144 -8.74 -22.24 9.49
N GLY A 145 -8.31 -21.03 9.13
CA GLY A 145 -7.49 -20.77 7.95
C GLY A 145 -5.98 -20.61 8.21
N ARG A 146 -5.48 -21.00 9.37
CA ARG A 146 -4.08 -20.79 9.80
C ARG A 146 -3.01 -21.35 8.86
N TYR A 147 -3.32 -22.39 8.09
CA TYR A 147 -2.40 -22.97 7.11
C TYR A 147 -2.34 -22.17 5.82
N GLN A 148 -3.29 -21.28 5.58
CA GLN A 148 -3.31 -20.34 4.44
C GLN A 148 -2.54 -19.06 4.79
N GLY A 149 -2.67 -18.59 6.04
CA GLY A 149 -1.98 -17.40 6.55
C GLY A 149 -2.45 -17.06 7.97
N VAL A 150 -1.55 -16.59 8.81
CA VAL A 150 -1.85 -16.06 10.15
C VAL A 150 -1.56 -14.58 10.18
N LYS A 151 -0.39 -14.18 9.68
CA LYS A 151 0.03 -12.79 9.62
C LYS A 151 0.71 -12.50 8.30
N THR A 152 0.34 -11.39 7.71
CA THR A 152 1.01 -10.84 6.53
C THR A 152 1.15 -9.34 6.71
N SER A 153 2.34 -8.82 6.50
CA SER A 153 2.62 -7.39 6.50
C SER A 153 3.57 -7.08 5.36
N LEU A 154 3.19 -6.11 4.54
CA LEU A 154 4.04 -5.53 3.50
C LEU A 154 3.99 -4.03 3.68
N LYS A 155 5.16 -3.39 3.77
CA LYS A 155 5.32 -1.95 3.92
C LYS A 155 6.35 -1.47 2.92
N VAL A 156 5.99 -0.43 2.15
CA VAL A 156 6.88 0.22 1.20
C VAL A 156 6.99 1.70 1.54
N ILE A 157 8.22 2.20 1.58
CA ILE A 157 8.52 3.62 1.78
C ILE A 157 9.43 4.09 0.66
N ASP A 158 9.04 5.19 0.02
CA ASP A 158 9.85 5.90 -0.95
C ASP A 158 10.48 7.15 -0.34
N VAL A 159 11.75 7.37 -0.66
CA VAL A 159 12.44 8.63 -0.44
C VAL A 159 12.93 9.13 -1.80
N GLY A 160 12.39 10.23 -2.27
CA GLY A 160 12.59 10.69 -3.65
C GLY A 160 13.03 12.14 -3.77
N VAL A 161 13.76 12.42 -4.85
CA VAL A 161 14.09 13.76 -5.32
C VAL A 161 13.51 13.97 -6.69
N SER A 162 12.99 15.17 -6.96
CA SER A 162 12.24 15.49 -8.16
C SER A 162 12.74 16.79 -8.77
N GLY A 163 12.73 16.85 -10.11
CA GLY A 163 13.01 18.05 -10.89
C GLY A 163 11.91 18.29 -11.91
N ALA A 164 11.56 19.56 -12.12
CA ALA A 164 10.66 19.99 -13.18
C ALA A 164 11.24 21.16 -13.98
N TYR A 165 10.91 21.16 -15.26
CA TYR A 165 11.27 22.23 -16.19
C TYR A 165 10.04 22.69 -16.97
N GLN A 166 9.74 23.97 -16.88
CA GLN A 166 8.71 24.62 -17.70
C GLN A 166 9.30 24.94 -19.09
N VAL A 167 8.98 24.07 -20.05
CA VAL A 167 9.47 24.18 -21.44
C VAL A 167 8.89 25.41 -22.13
N SER A 168 7.58 25.64 -21.92
CA SER A 168 6.83 26.79 -22.43
C SER A 168 5.68 27.12 -21.46
N ASP A 169 4.87 28.12 -21.79
CA ASP A 169 3.66 28.43 -21.01
C ASP A 169 2.62 27.32 -21.05
N VAL A 170 2.68 26.45 -22.07
CA VAL A 170 1.74 25.35 -22.30
C VAL A 170 2.27 24.01 -21.76
N LEU A 171 3.60 23.78 -21.78
CA LEU A 171 4.20 22.48 -21.50
C LEU A 171 5.22 22.56 -20.36
N SER A 172 5.06 21.69 -19.37
CA SER A 172 6.09 21.38 -18.38
C SER A 172 6.40 19.88 -18.38
N LEU A 173 7.66 19.54 -18.15
CA LEU A 173 8.16 18.18 -18.01
C LEU A 173 8.82 18.01 -16.64
N GLY A 174 8.78 16.80 -16.10
CA GLY A 174 9.42 16.52 -14.82
C GLY A 174 9.81 15.05 -14.68
N ALA A 175 10.77 14.82 -13.80
CA ALA A 175 11.23 13.49 -13.44
C ALA A 175 11.57 13.44 -11.95
N SER A 176 11.40 12.28 -11.35
CA SER A 176 11.91 11.96 -10.03
C SER A 176 12.64 10.63 -10.02
N VAL A 177 13.60 10.49 -9.11
CA VAL A 177 14.24 9.23 -8.76
C VAL A 177 14.01 9.02 -7.27
N PHE A 178 13.66 7.80 -6.88
CA PHE A 178 13.40 7.45 -5.49
C PHE A 178 14.06 6.13 -5.11
N ALA A 179 14.51 6.04 -3.86
CA ALA A 179 14.85 4.79 -3.21
C ALA A 179 13.56 4.24 -2.57
N GLU A 180 13.20 3.01 -2.95
CA GLU A 180 12.05 2.27 -2.43
C GLU A 180 12.53 1.19 -1.48
N ARG A 181 12.16 1.30 -0.19
CA ARG A 181 12.40 0.28 0.82
C ARG A 181 11.12 -0.54 1.02
N LEU A 182 11.26 -1.85 0.83
CA LEU A 182 10.25 -2.86 1.09
C LEU A 182 10.61 -3.60 2.39
N ASP A 183 9.64 -3.70 3.31
CA ASP A 183 9.69 -4.57 4.49
C ASP A 183 8.55 -5.59 4.39
N VAL A 184 8.85 -6.89 4.55
CA VAL A 184 7.85 -7.99 4.47
C VAL A 184 7.95 -8.88 5.71
N LYS A 185 6.78 -9.25 6.25
CA LYS A 185 6.64 -10.26 7.31
C LYS A 185 5.49 -11.20 6.97
N LEU A 186 5.77 -12.49 6.95
CA LEU A 186 4.81 -13.56 6.71
C LEU A 186 4.85 -14.56 7.87
N ARG A 187 3.69 -14.99 8.36
CA ARG A 187 3.56 -16.11 9.30
C ARG A 187 2.44 -17.02 8.85
N ASN A 188 2.72 -18.31 8.78
CA ASN A 188 1.75 -19.37 8.55
C ASN A 188 1.91 -20.45 9.61
N ALA A 189 0.83 -21.14 9.95
CA ALA A 189 0.94 -22.44 10.60
C ALA A 189 1.43 -23.49 9.62
N VAL A 190 2.19 -24.47 10.11
CA VAL A 190 2.67 -25.63 9.36
C VAL A 190 2.15 -26.89 10.07
N ASP A 191 1.37 -27.69 9.36
CA ASP A 191 0.85 -28.98 9.88
C ASP A 191 1.93 -30.08 9.75
N PHE A 192 2.85 -30.13 10.70
CA PHE A 192 3.85 -31.19 10.79
C PHE A 192 3.21 -32.57 11.06
N GLY A 193 2.03 -32.57 11.72
CA GLY A 193 1.27 -33.81 11.94
C GLY A 193 0.81 -34.43 10.63
N ALA A 194 0.29 -33.63 9.68
CA ALA A 194 -0.09 -34.10 8.35
C ALA A 194 1.12 -34.62 7.55
N GLN A 195 2.26 -33.94 7.61
CA GLN A 195 3.49 -34.36 6.91
C GLN A 195 4.03 -35.69 7.43
N LEU A 196 4.07 -35.86 8.76
CA LEU A 196 4.52 -37.10 9.38
C LEU A 196 3.52 -38.24 9.16
N ALA A 197 2.21 -37.97 9.18
CA ALA A 197 1.17 -38.94 8.87
C ALA A 197 1.26 -39.40 7.39
N ALA A 198 1.48 -38.48 6.45
CA ALA A 198 1.71 -38.81 5.02
C ALA A 198 2.96 -39.71 4.83
N SER A 199 3.97 -39.51 5.67
CA SER A 199 5.18 -40.33 5.74
C SER A 199 4.97 -41.63 6.54
N ARG A 200 3.75 -41.93 6.99
CA ARG A 200 3.36 -43.11 7.77
C ARG A 200 4.08 -43.22 9.13
N VAL A 201 4.45 -42.11 9.75
CA VAL A 201 5.05 -42.10 11.09
C VAL A 201 3.95 -42.37 12.11
N PRO A 202 4.05 -43.45 12.95
CA PRO A 202 3.03 -43.76 13.90
C PRO A 202 2.84 -42.66 14.95
N GLY A 203 1.59 -42.43 15.38
CA GLY A 203 1.23 -41.48 16.43
C GLY A 203 0.99 -40.06 15.94
N PHE A 204 1.18 -39.77 14.63
CA PHE A 204 0.88 -38.47 14.03
C PHE A 204 -0.36 -38.54 13.13
N LEU A 205 -1.18 -37.51 13.22
CA LEU A 205 -2.37 -37.28 12.39
C LEU A 205 -2.35 -35.81 11.92
N PRO A 206 -3.05 -35.43 10.84
CA PRO A 206 -3.26 -34.03 10.50
C PRO A 206 -3.74 -33.24 11.71
N THR A 207 -3.19 -32.03 11.89
CA THR A 207 -3.44 -31.10 13.01
C THR A 207 -2.92 -31.51 14.40
N SER A 208 -2.25 -32.67 14.51
CA SER A 208 -1.75 -33.15 15.84
C SER A 208 -0.43 -32.48 16.26
N ALA A 209 0.27 -31.82 15.34
CA ALA A 209 1.55 -31.18 15.62
C ALA A 209 1.72 -29.91 14.74
N ASP A 210 0.93 -28.89 15.08
CA ASP A 210 1.03 -27.59 14.42
C ASP A 210 2.26 -26.83 14.92
N GLY A 211 3.06 -26.34 13.97
CA GLY A 211 4.12 -25.39 14.21
C GLY A 211 3.92 -24.12 13.40
N THR A 212 4.96 -23.30 13.28
CA THR A 212 4.91 -22.07 12.46
C THR A 212 6.13 -21.94 11.55
N LEU A 213 5.92 -21.23 10.44
CA LEU A 213 6.97 -20.65 9.60
C LEU A 213 6.80 -19.14 9.63
N ASP A 214 7.84 -18.45 10.07
CA ASP A 214 7.97 -17.01 10.04
C ASP A 214 9.04 -16.62 9.02
N VAL A 215 8.68 -15.76 8.05
CA VAL A 215 9.61 -15.19 7.06
C VAL A 215 9.61 -13.69 7.22
N GLU A 216 10.78 -13.09 7.44
CA GLU A 216 10.93 -11.65 7.66
C GLU A 216 12.18 -11.12 6.97
N GLY A 217 12.03 -10.06 6.17
CA GLY A 217 13.14 -9.39 5.52
C GLY A 217 12.78 -8.07 4.90
N ASP A 218 13.82 -7.39 4.44
CA ASP A 218 13.71 -6.11 3.77
C ASP A 218 14.67 -6.03 2.57
N ASN A 219 14.37 -5.11 1.67
CA ASN A 219 15.21 -4.80 0.52
C ASN A 219 14.99 -3.34 0.09
N THR A 220 16.03 -2.72 -0.48
CA THR A 220 15.94 -1.36 -1.00
C THR A 220 16.39 -1.35 -2.46
N GLU A 221 15.55 -0.81 -3.32
CA GLU A 221 15.80 -0.69 -4.76
C GLU A 221 15.48 0.73 -5.24
N VAL A 222 15.77 1.03 -6.51
CA VAL A 222 15.58 2.36 -7.09
C VAL A 222 14.51 2.31 -8.17
N GLY A 223 13.63 3.32 -8.12
CA GLY A 223 12.63 3.56 -9.15
C GLY A 223 12.62 5.01 -9.62
N TYR A 224 11.76 5.29 -10.60
CA TYR A 224 11.60 6.65 -11.14
C TYR A 224 10.15 6.96 -11.50
N THR A 225 9.83 8.25 -11.52
CA THR A 225 8.57 8.79 -12.04
C THR A 225 8.85 9.79 -13.13
N LEU A 226 8.15 9.70 -14.25
CA LEU A 226 8.16 10.69 -15.32
C LEU A 226 6.83 11.40 -15.39
N GLY A 227 6.85 12.70 -15.64
CA GLY A 227 5.67 13.53 -15.69
C GLY A 227 5.65 14.53 -16.81
N ALA A 228 4.46 14.81 -17.33
CA ALA A 228 4.16 15.89 -18.23
C ALA A 228 2.91 16.64 -17.76
N LEU A 229 2.90 17.96 -17.97
CA LEU A 229 1.77 18.83 -17.65
C LEU A 229 1.52 19.75 -18.83
N LEU A 230 0.29 19.77 -19.32
CA LEU A 230 -0.17 20.62 -20.41
C LEU A 230 -1.21 21.61 -19.91
N ARG A 231 -1.10 22.86 -20.34
CA ARG A 231 -2.05 23.97 -20.10
C ARG A 231 -2.48 24.54 -21.46
N PRO A 232 -3.35 23.81 -22.21
CA PRO A 232 -3.68 24.15 -23.60
C PRO A 232 -4.47 25.44 -23.71
N VAL A 233 -5.32 25.74 -22.74
CA VAL A 233 -6.12 26.97 -22.65
C VAL A 233 -6.25 27.37 -21.18
N ASP A 234 -6.62 28.61 -20.95
CA ASP A 234 -6.79 29.13 -19.58
C ASP A 234 -7.82 28.31 -18.78
N GLY A 235 -7.46 27.93 -17.57
CA GLY A 235 -8.30 27.14 -16.70
C GLY A 235 -8.31 25.64 -16.96
N THR A 236 -7.67 25.15 -18.03
CA THR A 236 -7.55 23.72 -18.33
C THR A 236 -6.14 23.22 -18.09
N THR A 237 -5.99 22.18 -17.27
CA THR A 237 -4.71 21.52 -17.02
C THR A 237 -4.88 20.02 -17.28
N VAL A 238 -3.95 19.42 -18.04
CA VAL A 238 -3.90 17.99 -18.30
C VAL A 238 -2.56 17.44 -17.81
N GLY A 239 -2.60 16.46 -16.93
CA GLY A 239 -1.42 15.78 -16.40
C GLY A 239 -1.31 14.36 -16.95
N LEU A 240 -0.08 13.95 -17.27
CA LEU A 240 0.27 12.56 -17.56
C LEU A 240 1.48 12.18 -16.71
N ALA A 241 1.39 11.06 -16.01
CA ALA A 241 2.48 10.55 -15.19
C ALA A 241 2.66 9.05 -15.36
N TYR A 242 3.91 8.61 -15.31
CA TYR A 242 4.31 7.20 -15.31
C TYR A 242 5.25 6.94 -14.14
N ARG A 243 4.91 5.97 -13.28
CA ARG A 243 5.79 5.42 -12.25
C ARG A 243 6.33 4.07 -12.73
N SER A 244 7.65 3.88 -12.66
CA SER A 244 8.30 2.62 -13.01
C SER A 244 7.88 1.47 -12.10
N GLU A 245 7.98 0.24 -12.58
CA GLU A 245 8.08 -0.93 -11.71
C GLU A 245 9.37 -0.88 -10.89
N VAL A 246 9.33 -1.50 -9.70
CA VAL A 246 10.51 -1.68 -8.86
C VAL A 246 10.62 -3.16 -8.51
N ARG A 247 11.74 -3.78 -8.87
CA ARG A 247 12.00 -5.20 -8.68
C ARG A 247 12.90 -5.41 -7.48
N HIS A 248 12.31 -5.83 -6.37
CA HIS A 248 13.01 -6.18 -5.14
C HIS A 248 13.57 -7.59 -5.21
N LYS A 249 14.89 -7.70 -5.15
CA LYS A 249 15.61 -8.97 -5.07
C LYS A 249 16.16 -9.14 -3.66
N ALA A 250 15.33 -9.67 -2.77
CA ALA A 250 15.71 -9.88 -1.39
C ALA A 250 16.48 -11.19 -1.24
N LYS A 251 17.69 -11.11 -0.73
CA LYS A 251 18.57 -12.26 -0.48
C LYS A 251 18.84 -12.42 1.00
N GLY A 252 18.92 -13.68 1.44
CA GLY A 252 19.24 -13.99 2.83
C GLY A 252 18.15 -13.54 3.82
N VAL A 253 16.89 -13.51 3.38
CA VAL A 253 15.71 -13.20 4.21
C VAL A 253 15.56 -14.29 5.28
N ASP A 254 15.36 -13.91 6.52
CA ASP A 254 15.22 -14.85 7.65
C ASP A 254 13.96 -15.73 7.51
N ALA A 255 14.14 -17.05 7.62
CA ALA A 255 13.06 -18.04 7.71
C ALA A 255 13.23 -18.87 8.99
N ARG A 256 12.25 -18.80 9.89
CA ARG A 256 12.30 -19.42 11.21
C ARG A 256 11.16 -20.39 11.39
N PHE A 257 11.49 -21.63 11.76
CA PHE A 257 10.54 -22.66 12.09
C PHE A 257 10.37 -22.80 13.60
N SER A 258 9.13 -22.86 14.06
CA SER A 258 8.78 -23.32 15.40
C SER A 258 8.12 -24.70 15.27
N ILE A 259 8.77 -25.74 15.76
CA ILE A 259 8.33 -27.14 15.59
C ILE A 259 8.04 -27.73 16.96
N PRO A 260 6.86 -28.36 17.20
CA PRO A 260 6.58 -29.09 18.42
C PRO A 260 7.62 -30.18 18.71
N ALA A 261 8.03 -30.32 19.95
CA ALA A 261 9.14 -31.21 20.36
C ALA A 261 9.02 -32.65 19.83
N ALA A 262 7.82 -33.23 19.90
CA ALA A 262 7.56 -34.58 19.38
C ALA A 262 7.78 -34.69 17.86
N ALA A 263 7.33 -33.74 17.08
CA ALA A 263 7.55 -33.70 15.66
C ALA A 263 9.03 -33.42 15.32
N ASN A 264 9.67 -32.50 16.05
CA ASN A 264 11.08 -32.16 15.84
C ASN A 264 12.01 -33.36 16.11
N ALA A 265 11.71 -34.19 17.13
CA ALA A 265 12.48 -35.39 17.43
C ALA A 265 12.50 -36.38 16.25
N VAL A 266 11.41 -36.47 15.47
CA VAL A 266 11.35 -37.34 14.28
C VAL A 266 11.98 -36.64 13.08
N LEU A 267 11.62 -35.37 12.82
CA LEU A 267 12.04 -34.63 11.63
C LEU A 267 13.57 -34.39 11.59
N SER A 268 14.19 -34.15 12.75
CA SER A 268 15.63 -33.97 12.83
C SER A 268 16.44 -35.19 12.39
N VAL A 269 15.85 -36.38 12.47
CA VAL A 269 16.46 -37.64 12.02
C VAL A 269 16.01 -38.04 10.62
N ALA A 270 14.70 -37.94 10.33
CA ALA A 270 14.10 -38.42 9.07
C ALA A 270 14.28 -37.42 7.90
N ALA A 271 14.37 -36.12 8.19
CA ALA A 271 14.53 -35.06 7.24
C ALA A 271 15.55 -34.01 7.73
N PRO A 272 16.81 -34.40 7.89
CA PRO A 272 17.83 -33.49 8.44
C PRO A 272 18.01 -32.26 7.54
N ASN A 273 18.21 -31.09 8.15
CA ASN A 273 18.39 -29.81 7.45
C ASN A 273 17.20 -29.34 6.57
N THR A 274 16.01 -29.94 6.73
CA THR A 274 14.82 -29.52 5.96
C THR A 274 14.06 -28.43 6.68
N PHE A 275 13.60 -28.68 7.91
CA PHE A 275 12.80 -27.73 8.71
C PHE A 275 13.66 -27.10 9.80
N VAL A 276 14.71 -26.38 9.38
CA VAL A 276 15.64 -25.66 10.26
C VAL A 276 15.51 -24.18 10.01
N ASN A 277 15.90 -23.37 11.00
CA ASN A 277 16.06 -21.94 10.78
C ASN A 277 17.10 -21.73 9.68
N THR A 278 16.74 -20.99 8.67
CA THR A 278 17.50 -20.83 7.42
C THR A 278 17.27 -19.45 6.82
N THR A 279 17.81 -19.23 5.65
CA THR A 279 17.53 -18.03 4.85
C THR A 279 16.76 -18.40 3.59
N VAL A 280 16.10 -17.39 3.01
CA VAL A 280 15.31 -17.46 1.78
C VAL A 280 15.78 -16.38 0.82
N ASP A 281 16.00 -16.75 -0.43
CA ASP A 281 16.10 -15.79 -1.52
C ASP A 281 14.74 -15.65 -2.21
N THR A 282 14.33 -14.42 -2.52
CA THR A 282 13.04 -14.16 -3.15
C THR A 282 13.07 -12.93 -4.04
N GLU A 283 12.17 -12.87 -5.02
CA GLU A 283 11.98 -11.70 -5.88
C GLU A 283 10.52 -11.27 -5.85
N LEU A 284 10.29 -9.96 -5.68
CA LEU A 284 8.99 -9.34 -5.63
C LEU A 284 8.99 -8.05 -6.47
N THR A 285 8.04 -7.91 -7.41
CA THR A 285 7.96 -6.72 -8.27
C THR A 285 6.80 -5.83 -7.85
N MET A 286 7.11 -4.59 -7.39
CA MET A 286 6.11 -3.54 -7.25
C MET A 286 5.69 -3.05 -8.64
N PRO A 287 4.38 -2.98 -8.94
CA PRO A 287 3.90 -2.73 -10.28
C PRO A 287 4.13 -1.28 -10.74
N SER A 288 4.41 -1.12 -12.03
CA SER A 288 4.34 0.18 -12.69
C SER A 288 2.91 0.70 -12.77
N SER A 289 2.78 2.02 -12.92
CA SER A 289 1.47 2.63 -13.17
C SER A 289 1.59 3.89 -14.01
N TRP A 290 0.53 4.18 -14.76
CA TRP A 290 0.37 5.46 -15.41
C TRP A 290 -0.96 6.11 -15.00
N THR A 291 -0.98 7.44 -14.99
CA THR A 291 -2.14 8.24 -14.62
C THR A 291 -2.33 9.35 -15.63
N LEU A 292 -3.56 9.53 -16.08
CA LEU A 292 -4.03 10.68 -16.86
C LEU A 292 -5.01 11.46 -16.00
N SER A 293 -4.84 12.76 -15.92
CA SER A 293 -5.64 13.65 -15.11
C SER A 293 -6.02 14.91 -15.87
N ILE A 294 -7.21 15.41 -15.64
CA ILE A 294 -7.67 16.69 -16.16
C ILE A 294 -8.29 17.50 -15.03
N SER A 295 -7.93 18.79 -15.00
CA SER A 295 -8.56 19.80 -14.13
C SER A 295 -9.09 20.92 -15.01
N GLN A 296 -10.34 21.33 -14.73
CA GLN A 296 -11.00 22.43 -15.44
C GLN A 296 -11.58 23.43 -14.45
N ARG A 297 -11.06 24.64 -14.45
CA ARG A 297 -11.63 25.78 -13.73
C ARG A 297 -12.85 26.29 -14.50
N LEU A 298 -14.03 26.14 -13.91
CA LEU A 298 -15.31 26.57 -14.48
C LEU A 298 -15.62 28.04 -14.14
N SER A 299 -15.16 28.48 -12.97
CA SER A 299 -15.30 29.86 -12.47
C SER A 299 -14.17 30.16 -11.49
N PRO A 300 -14.06 31.38 -10.97
CA PRO A 300 -13.08 31.70 -9.92
C PRO A 300 -13.24 30.84 -8.63
N GLN A 301 -14.45 30.29 -8.41
CA GLN A 301 -14.76 29.46 -7.24
C GLN A 301 -14.80 27.96 -7.52
N TRP A 302 -15.11 27.54 -8.73
CA TRP A 302 -15.37 26.15 -9.04
C TRP A 302 -14.31 25.54 -9.97
N THR A 303 -13.70 24.44 -9.52
CA THR A 303 -12.85 23.56 -10.35
C THR A 303 -13.42 22.15 -10.31
N VAL A 304 -13.49 21.50 -11.47
CA VAL A 304 -13.87 20.08 -11.62
C VAL A 304 -12.69 19.29 -12.16
N MET A 305 -12.57 18.05 -11.75
CA MET A 305 -11.41 17.21 -12.03
C MET A 305 -11.81 15.78 -12.31
N ALA A 306 -11.01 15.08 -13.12
CA ALA A 306 -11.14 13.65 -13.34
C ALA A 306 -9.76 13.01 -13.50
N ASP A 307 -9.60 11.80 -12.94
CA ASP A 307 -8.38 10.99 -13.08
C ASP A 307 -8.73 9.60 -13.59
N TYR A 308 -7.83 9.06 -14.40
CA TYR A 308 -7.76 7.65 -14.74
C TYR A 308 -6.36 7.14 -14.48
N SER A 309 -6.24 6.09 -13.68
CA SER A 309 -4.96 5.40 -13.44
C SER A 309 -5.08 3.93 -13.81
N ARG A 310 -4.00 3.37 -14.39
CA ARG A 310 -3.86 1.94 -14.60
C ARG A 310 -2.59 1.43 -13.96
N THR A 311 -2.69 0.32 -13.23
CA THR A 311 -1.57 -0.32 -12.53
C THR A 311 -1.35 -1.72 -13.11
N ALA A 312 -0.09 -2.02 -13.46
CA ALA A 312 0.32 -3.27 -14.12
C ALA A 312 0.50 -4.40 -13.09
N TRP A 313 -0.57 -4.79 -12.40
CA TRP A 313 -0.54 -5.82 -11.37
C TRP A 313 -0.21 -7.22 -11.88
N HIS A 314 -0.30 -7.50 -13.20
CA HIS A 314 0.15 -8.75 -13.80
C HIS A 314 1.65 -9.03 -13.54
N LYS A 315 2.42 -8.03 -13.10
CA LYS A 315 3.82 -8.20 -12.67
C LYS A 315 3.93 -8.84 -11.27
N PHE A 316 2.86 -8.76 -10.47
CA PHE A 316 2.72 -9.42 -9.18
C PHE A 316 2.01 -10.76 -9.38
N ASP A 317 2.68 -11.69 -10.05
CA ASP A 317 2.13 -12.98 -10.48
C ASP A 317 2.41 -14.08 -9.44
N LYS A 318 3.67 -14.28 -9.12
CA LYS A 318 4.11 -15.29 -8.16
C LYS A 318 5.33 -14.81 -7.37
N VAL A 319 5.45 -15.31 -6.16
CA VAL A 319 6.61 -15.12 -5.30
C VAL A 319 7.17 -16.49 -4.97
N VAL A 320 8.42 -16.74 -5.36
CA VAL A 320 9.14 -17.99 -5.06
C VAL A 320 10.00 -17.74 -3.81
N LEU A 321 9.85 -18.61 -2.84
CA LEU A 321 10.70 -18.70 -1.66
C LEU A 321 11.72 -19.81 -1.90
N ASP A 322 12.98 -19.42 -2.16
CA ASP A 322 14.10 -20.33 -2.42
C ASP A 322 14.89 -20.50 -1.13
N PHE A 323 14.69 -21.66 -0.45
CA PHE A 323 15.26 -21.92 0.85
C PHE A 323 16.70 -22.40 0.74
N ALA A 324 17.61 -21.84 1.55
CA ALA A 324 18.99 -22.32 1.64
C ALA A 324 19.11 -23.69 2.37
N SER A 325 18.04 -24.19 3.00
CA SER A 325 17.94 -25.54 3.58
C SER A 325 17.53 -26.58 2.54
N ASN A 326 17.35 -27.84 2.97
CA ASN A 326 16.85 -28.92 2.10
C ASN A 326 15.33 -28.84 1.83
N LEU A 327 14.65 -27.79 2.31
CA LEU A 327 13.23 -27.58 2.04
C LEU A 327 13.04 -27.23 0.55
N PRO A 328 12.14 -27.91 -0.18
CA PRO A 328 11.82 -27.54 -1.55
C PRO A 328 11.29 -26.10 -1.64
N ASN A 329 11.60 -25.43 -2.76
CA ASN A 329 11.12 -24.08 -3.02
C ASN A 329 9.59 -24.04 -2.92
N GLN A 330 9.08 -22.98 -2.26
CA GLN A 330 7.66 -22.75 -2.16
C GLN A 330 7.26 -21.59 -3.08
N THR A 331 6.16 -21.76 -3.81
CA THR A 331 5.62 -20.73 -4.68
C THR A 331 4.29 -20.22 -4.10
N LEU A 332 4.22 -18.91 -3.87
CA LEU A 332 2.98 -18.22 -3.58
C LEU A 332 2.45 -17.64 -4.90
N GLU A 333 1.35 -18.19 -5.40
CA GLU A 333 0.71 -17.73 -6.63
C GLU A 333 -0.32 -16.66 -6.32
N PHE A 334 -0.18 -15.50 -6.95
CA PHE A 334 -1.12 -14.38 -6.83
C PHE A 334 -1.96 -14.20 -8.09
N GLY A 335 -1.36 -14.36 -9.29
CA GLY A 335 -2.07 -14.32 -10.57
C GLY A 335 -2.92 -13.06 -10.75
N TYR A 336 -2.42 -11.91 -10.29
CA TYR A 336 -3.16 -10.65 -10.32
C TYR A 336 -3.30 -10.14 -11.76
N ARG A 337 -4.44 -9.48 -12.03
CA ARG A 337 -4.68 -8.79 -13.31
C ARG A 337 -4.47 -7.29 -13.14
N ASP A 338 -4.18 -6.60 -14.23
CA ASP A 338 -4.11 -5.14 -14.22
C ASP A 338 -5.40 -4.53 -13.71
N SER A 339 -5.27 -3.48 -12.92
CA SER A 339 -6.42 -2.77 -12.36
C SER A 339 -6.47 -1.31 -12.80
N SER A 340 -7.67 -0.76 -12.78
CA SER A 340 -7.96 0.62 -13.13
C SER A 340 -8.61 1.35 -11.96
N PHE A 341 -8.26 2.63 -11.82
CA PHE A 341 -8.87 3.55 -10.88
C PHE A 341 -9.44 4.74 -11.66
N TYR A 342 -10.68 5.07 -11.38
CA TYR A 342 -11.40 6.19 -11.98
C TYR A 342 -11.88 7.10 -10.86
N SER A 343 -11.65 8.40 -10.98
CA SER A 343 -12.18 9.36 -10.04
C SER A 343 -12.69 10.62 -10.71
N VAL A 344 -13.68 11.22 -10.09
CA VAL A 344 -14.20 12.55 -10.40
C VAL A 344 -14.33 13.34 -9.12
N GLY A 345 -14.00 14.62 -9.16
CA GLY A 345 -14.02 15.46 -7.97
C GLY A 345 -14.20 16.93 -8.30
N THR A 346 -14.43 17.70 -7.26
CA THR A 346 -14.61 19.13 -7.36
C THR A 346 -14.00 19.84 -6.16
N GLU A 347 -13.56 21.07 -6.41
CA GLU A 347 -13.19 22.05 -5.40
C GLU A 347 -14.09 23.27 -5.52
N TYR A 348 -14.57 23.76 -4.36
CA TYR A 348 -15.32 24.99 -4.22
C TYR A 348 -14.57 25.94 -3.30
N ARG A 349 -13.99 27.00 -3.88
CA ARG A 349 -13.38 28.10 -3.12
C ARG A 349 -14.49 28.98 -2.56
N MET A 350 -14.89 28.73 -1.31
CA MET A 350 -15.95 29.48 -0.65
C MET A 350 -15.54 30.94 -0.39
N ASN A 351 -14.26 31.13 -0.01
CA ASN A 351 -13.62 32.44 0.18
C ASN A 351 -12.08 32.24 0.21
N ASP A 352 -11.31 33.28 0.55
CA ASP A 352 -9.85 33.20 0.59
C ASP A 352 -9.31 32.27 1.69
N ALA A 353 -10.10 32.03 2.75
CA ALA A 353 -9.72 31.18 3.88
C ALA A 353 -10.18 29.71 3.70
N TRP A 354 -11.29 29.45 2.99
CA TRP A 354 -11.90 28.14 2.96
C TRP A 354 -12.08 27.59 1.53
N THR A 355 -11.63 26.37 1.32
CA THR A 355 -11.92 25.55 0.13
C THR A 355 -12.58 24.25 0.57
N LEU A 356 -13.73 23.92 -0.01
CA LEU A 356 -14.45 22.67 0.21
C LEU A 356 -14.19 21.72 -0.96
N ARG A 357 -14.24 20.41 -0.69
CA ARG A 357 -14.00 19.36 -1.69
C ARG A 357 -15.02 18.25 -1.58
N GLY A 358 -15.33 17.66 -2.72
CA GLY A 358 -16.11 16.44 -2.81
C GLY A 358 -15.63 15.59 -3.98
N GLY A 359 -15.72 14.27 -3.83
CA GLY A 359 -15.28 13.37 -4.88
C GLY A 359 -15.89 11.99 -4.78
N PHE A 360 -15.86 11.30 -5.92
CA PHE A 360 -16.28 9.92 -6.06
C PHE A 360 -15.23 9.16 -6.87
N ALA A 361 -14.93 7.91 -6.47
CA ALA A 361 -14.05 7.05 -7.25
C ALA A 361 -14.56 5.61 -7.32
N TYR A 362 -14.11 4.91 -8.37
CA TYR A 362 -14.21 3.47 -8.52
C TYR A 362 -12.80 2.89 -8.62
N ASP A 363 -12.49 2.01 -7.68
CA ASP A 363 -11.20 1.36 -7.54
C ASP A 363 -11.36 -0.14 -7.84
N GLN A 364 -10.83 -0.57 -8.98
CA GLN A 364 -10.93 -1.95 -9.45
C GLN A 364 -9.88 -2.80 -8.77
N THR A 365 -10.28 -3.89 -8.12
CA THR A 365 -9.36 -4.89 -7.58
C THR A 365 -8.60 -5.63 -8.69
N PRO A 366 -7.29 -5.88 -8.52
CA PRO A 366 -6.56 -6.81 -9.38
C PRO A 366 -6.85 -8.28 -9.03
N VAL A 367 -7.42 -8.55 -7.86
CA VAL A 367 -7.68 -9.90 -7.35
C VAL A 367 -8.96 -10.45 -7.95
N THR A 368 -8.89 -11.62 -8.60
CA THR A 368 -10.07 -12.35 -9.07
C THR A 368 -10.55 -13.34 -8.00
N ASP A 369 -11.79 -13.81 -8.11
CA ASP A 369 -12.35 -14.78 -7.17
C ASP A 369 -11.54 -16.09 -7.12
N ALA A 370 -10.91 -16.45 -8.24
CA ALA A 370 -10.11 -17.67 -8.36
C ALA A 370 -8.76 -17.61 -7.61
N VAL A 371 -8.20 -16.41 -7.41
CA VAL A 371 -6.89 -16.22 -6.80
C VAL A 371 -6.94 -15.42 -5.49
N ARG A 372 -8.15 -15.16 -4.98
CA ARG A 372 -8.30 -14.44 -3.71
C ARG A 372 -7.77 -15.27 -2.57
N ASP A 373 -6.82 -14.70 -1.83
CA ASP A 373 -6.13 -15.31 -0.70
C ASP A 373 -6.51 -14.59 0.61
N VAL A 374 -6.41 -15.29 1.72
CA VAL A 374 -6.67 -14.72 3.06
C VAL A 374 -5.70 -13.60 3.42
N ARG A 375 -4.51 -13.58 2.81
CA ARG A 375 -3.49 -12.55 3.03
C ARG A 375 -3.94 -11.20 2.52
N VAL A 376 -4.62 -11.17 1.35
CA VAL A 376 -5.12 -9.96 0.70
C VAL A 376 -6.56 -10.23 0.21
N PRO A 377 -7.57 -10.21 1.10
CA PRO A 377 -8.97 -10.46 0.74
C PRO A 377 -9.58 -9.24 0.06
N ASP A 378 -8.97 -8.79 -1.06
CA ASP A 378 -9.31 -7.56 -1.76
C ASP A 378 -10.48 -7.73 -2.72
N VAL A 379 -11.24 -6.64 -2.90
CA VAL A 379 -12.39 -6.57 -3.81
C VAL A 379 -12.57 -5.13 -4.31
N SER A 380 -13.17 -4.96 -5.49
CA SER A 380 -13.45 -3.63 -6.05
C SER A 380 -14.35 -2.80 -5.14
N ARG A 381 -14.05 -1.50 -5.04
CA ARG A 381 -14.70 -0.59 -4.10
C ARG A 381 -15.07 0.74 -4.74
N ARG A 382 -16.08 1.39 -4.16
CA ARG A 382 -16.49 2.76 -4.51
C ARG A 382 -16.12 3.67 -3.35
N TRP A 383 -15.60 4.84 -3.69
CA TRP A 383 -15.17 5.85 -2.75
C TRP A 383 -16.15 7.01 -2.76
N LEU A 384 -16.52 7.49 -1.59
CA LEU A 384 -17.21 8.78 -1.42
C LEU A 384 -16.37 9.62 -0.48
N SER A 385 -15.89 10.77 -0.96
CA SER A 385 -14.96 11.61 -0.26
C SER A 385 -15.49 13.02 -0.08
N LEU A 386 -15.16 13.61 1.08
CA LEU A 386 -15.40 14.99 1.43
C LEU A 386 -14.13 15.58 2.03
N GLY A 387 -13.90 16.88 1.86
CA GLY A 387 -12.74 17.53 2.46
C GLY A 387 -12.88 19.03 2.54
N ALA A 388 -12.00 19.62 3.33
CA ALA A 388 -11.89 21.06 3.47
C ALA A 388 -10.42 21.46 3.67
N THR A 389 -10.05 22.66 3.19
CA THR A 389 -8.80 23.34 3.54
C THR A 389 -9.12 24.66 4.20
N TRP A 390 -8.46 24.91 5.33
CA TRP A 390 -8.47 26.19 6.01
C TRP A 390 -7.09 26.86 5.91
N ARG A 391 -7.03 28.00 5.22
CA ARG A 391 -5.85 28.87 5.20
C ARG A 391 -5.89 29.77 6.44
N ALA A 392 -5.14 29.36 7.47
CA ALA A 392 -5.07 30.08 8.74
C ALA A 392 -4.28 31.38 8.61
N SER A 393 -3.35 31.45 7.65
CA SER A 393 -2.59 32.65 7.29
C SER A 393 -2.14 32.57 5.82
N LYS A 394 -1.38 33.59 5.36
CA LYS A 394 -0.75 33.56 4.04
C LYS A 394 0.27 32.41 3.91
N GLN A 395 0.89 32.01 5.02
CA GLN A 395 1.92 30.98 5.04
C GLN A 395 1.38 29.60 5.44
N LEU A 396 0.28 29.52 6.20
CA LEU A 396 -0.13 28.25 6.85
C LEU A 396 -1.53 27.83 6.42
N ALA A 397 -1.62 26.60 5.89
CA ALA A 397 -2.87 25.98 5.53
C ALA A 397 -2.98 24.57 6.17
N TYR A 398 -4.18 24.21 6.58
CA TYR A 398 -4.53 22.89 7.09
C TYR A 398 -5.60 22.27 6.20
N SER A 399 -5.46 20.99 5.90
CA SER A 399 -6.48 20.25 5.16
C SER A 399 -6.99 19.07 5.96
N LEU A 400 -8.26 18.75 5.76
CA LEU A 400 -8.94 17.57 6.28
C LEU A 400 -9.63 16.86 5.11
N GLY A 401 -9.47 15.54 5.04
CA GLY A 401 -10.14 14.68 4.07
C GLY A 401 -10.74 13.46 4.76
N TYR A 402 -11.97 13.11 4.40
CA TYR A 402 -12.63 11.88 4.84
C TYR A 402 -13.13 11.10 3.64
N THR A 403 -12.98 9.78 3.68
CA THR A 403 -13.53 8.87 2.67
C THR A 403 -14.18 7.68 3.34
N HIS A 404 -15.38 7.35 2.87
CA HIS A 404 -16.02 6.07 3.13
C HIS A 404 -15.90 5.15 1.92
N LEU A 405 -15.48 3.90 2.13
CA LEU A 405 -15.35 2.88 1.09
C LEU A 405 -16.54 1.93 1.13
N PHE A 406 -17.35 1.92 0.05
CA PHE A 406 -18.39 0.94 -0.15
C PHE A 406 -17.80 -0.33 -0.77
N ILE A 407 -17.70 -1.39 0.02
CA ILE A 407 -17.06 -2.65 -0.32
C ILE A 407 -18.13 -3.76 -0.23
N LYS A 408 -18.14 -4.69 -1.19
CA LYS A 408 -19.04 -5.85 -1.16
C LYS A 408 -18.38 -7.00 -0.42
N ASP A 409 -19.21 -7.82 0.23
CA ASP A 409 -18.77 -9.10 0.77
C ASP A 409 -18.17 -9.97 -0.36
N THR A 410 -17.17 -10.78 -0.01
CA THR A 410 -16.45 -11.59 -1.00
C THR A 410 -16.13 -12.98 -0.44
N SER A 411 -16.01 -13.97 -1.31
CA SER A 411 -15.75 -15.35 -0.93
C SER A 411 -14.31 -15.77 -1.18
N VAL A 412 -13.85 -16.77 -0.44
CA VAL A 412 -12.61 -17.50 -0.66
C VAL A 412 -12.87 -18.99 -0.68
N ASN A 413 -12.08 -19.69 -1.52
CA ASN A 413 -12.06 -21.16 -1.62
C ASN A 413 -10.62 -21.58 -1.90
N LEU A 414 -9.91 -22.01 -0.88
CA LEU A 414 -8.47 -22.22 -0.92
C LEU A 414 -8.10 -23.64 -0.52
N THR A 415 -6.98 -24.12 -1.10
CA THR A 415 -6.32 -25.35 -0.69
C THR A 415 -4.87 -25.03 -0.32
N SER A 416 -4.42 -25.42 0.86
CA SER A 416 -3.02 -25.23 1.29
C SER A 416 -2.08 -26.28 0.72
N PRO A 417 -0.76 -26.07 0.79
CA PRO A 417 0.24 -27.09 0.43
C PRO A 417 0.10 -28.39 1.22
N SER A 418 -0.44 -28.36 2.45
CA SER A 418 -0.75 -29.55 3.27
C SER A 418 -2.10 -30.18 2.94
N ALA A 419 -2.71 -29.83 1.80
CA ALA A 419 -4.03 -30.28 1.35
C ALA A 419 -5.21 -29.94 2.29
N SER A 420 -5.04 -29.03 3.23
CA SER A 420 -6.16 -28.46 3.98
C SER A 420 -6.94 -27.47 3.11
N THR A 421 -8.26 -27.43 3.26
CA THR A 421 -9.13 -26.52 2.52
C THR A 421 -9.75 -25.46 3.41
N LEU A 422 -10.03 -24.28 2.87
CA LEU A 422 -10.73 -23.18 3.55
C LEU A 422 -11.79 -22.61 2.62
N GLN A 423 -13.02 -22.52 3.09
CA GLN A 423 -14.15 -21.93 2.36
C GLN A 423 -14.93 -20.99 3.26
N GLY A 424 -15.27 -19.81 2.75
CA GLY A 424 -16.06 -18.84 3.51
C GLY A 424 -16.18 -17.51 2.80
N THR A 425 -16.68 -16.53 3.54
CA THR A 425 -16.90 -15.16 3.07
C THR A 425 -16.19 -14.17 3.98
N TYR A 426 -15.79 -13.04 3.37
CA TYR A 426 -15.26 -11.87 4.08
C TYR A 426 -16.28 -10.75 4.08
N LYS A 427 -16.52 -10.16 5.25
CA LYS A 427 -17.10 -8.82 5.39
C LYS A 427 -15.98 -7.84 5.53
N VAL A 428 -15.90 -6.92 4.56
CA VAL A 428 -14.83 -5.94 4.46
C VAL A 428 -15.39 -4.52 4.56
N GLY A 429 -14.74 -3.66 5.32
CA GLY A 429 -15.11 -2.25 5.46
C GLY A 429 -13.88 -1.37 5.65
N SER A 430 -13.96 -0.11 5.22
CA SER A 430 -12.90 0.85 5.50
C SER A 430 -13.40 2.29 5.50
N ASP A 431 -12.89 3.05 6.48
CA ASP A 431 -13.03 4.50 6.60
C ASP A 431 -11.64 5.12 6.68
N ILE A 432 -11.46 6.27 6.01
CA ILE A 432 -10.16 6.94 5.94
C ILE A 432 -10.33 8.40 6.37
N LEU A 433 -9.51 8.83 7.33
CA LEU A 433 -9.42 10.22 7.77
C LEU A 433 -7.99 10.72 7.53
N ALA A 434 -7.84 11.79 6.76
CA ALA A 434 -6.55 12.38 6.46
C ALA A 434 -6.49 13.83 6.94
N VAL A 435 -5.33 14.21 7.47
CA VAL A 435 -5.01 15.57 7.87
C VAL A 435 -3.70 16.02 7.24
N SER A 436 -3.57 17.30 6.92
CA SER A 436 -2.29 17.87 6.49
C SER A 436 -2.07 19.27 7.06
N ALA A 437 -0.78 19.63 7.11
CA ALA A 437 -0.32 20.98 7.33
C ALA A 437 0.67 21.37 6.24
N GLN A 438 0.46 22.51 5.61
CA GLN A 438 1.33 23.11 4.59
C GLN A 438 1.81 24.47 5.06
N TYR A 439 3.12 24.67 4.98
CA TYR A 439 3.75 25.95 5.31
C TYR A 439 4.52 26.49 4.09
N SER A 440 4.20 27.72 3.70
CA SER A 440 4.86 28.47 2.61
C SER A 440 5.77 29.54 3.22
N PHE A 441 7.02 29.60 2.72
CA PHE A 441 8.04 30.50 3.24
C PHE A 441 7.97 31.88 2.56
#